data_21a97261d9e9658ad9d708baea1ddcd6
#
_entry.id   21a97261d9e9658ad9d708baea1ddcd6
#
_cell.length_a   1.000
_cell.length_b   1.000
_cell.length_c   1.000
_cell.angle_alpha   90.00
_cell.angle_beta   90.00
_cell.angle_gamma   90.00
#
_symmetry.space_group_name_H-M   'P 1'
#
loop_
_entity.id
_entity.type
_entity.pdbx_description
1 polymer ?
#
loop_
_entity_poly.entity_id
_entity_poly.type
_entity_poly.pdbx_seq_one_letter_code
_entity_poly.pdbx_strand_id
1 'polypeptide(L)'
;MPTSIPRGCDRMSDFKSPITAGTVTAADDSVTVADETATAKIVVRAAAGTAAATELRVGFGESRLRADGTLVCGTRPDEWTLFAGLERAGELAASIDTTGFVSVLDITHGRAMIRVSGPKAAKVLEKVCNVDLSDDMTPDGAVFSASVAKVTCDLLRADRDGEPSYLISCERSFGGYLYAALADACTEFGATLPAGLGIH
;
A
#
# COMPACT_ATOMS: atom_id res chain seq x y z
N MET A 1 -15.16 17.38 38.73
CA MET A 1 -14.16 17.77 37.72
C MET A 1 -14.12 16.68 36.64
N PRO A 2 -14.49 16.94 35.39
CA PRO A 2 -14.40 15.93 34.37
C PRO A 2 -12.93 15.80 33.95
N THR A 3 -12.39 14.60 34.08
CA THR A 3 -11.06 14.20 33.57
C THR A 3 -11.08 14.30 32.06
N SER A 4 -10.31 15.23 31.49
CA SER A 4 -10.13 15.33 30.04
C SER A 4 -9.43 14.09 29.53
N ILE A 5 -10.07 13.38 28.59
CA ILE A 5 -9.46 12.30 27.83
C ILE A 5 -8.35 12.93 26.97
N PRO A 6 -7.09 12.44 27.01
CA PRO A 6 -6.04 12.96 26.15
C PRO A 6 -6.43 12.77 24.68
N ARG A 7 -6.45 13.84 23.92
CA ARG A 7 -6.63 13.79 22.46
C ARG A 7 -5.43 13.06 21.86
N GLY A 8 -5.71 12.00 21.11
CA GLY A 8 -4.77 11.01 20.62
C GLY A 8 -3.72 11.47 19.60
N CYS A 9 -2.94 12.50 19.90
CA CYS A 9 -1.83 12.96 19.05
C CYS A 9 -0.46 12.35 19.40
N ASP A 10 -0.32 11.69 20.56
CA ASP A 10 0.97 11.16 21.01
C ASP A 10 1.25 9.70 20.58
N ARG A 11 0.34 9.04 19.83
CA ARG A 11 0.49 7.62 19.51
C ARG A 11 1.29 7.32 18.24
N MET A 12 1.73 8.30 17.47
CA MET A 12 2.51 8.07 16.25
C MET A 12 3.97 7.67 16.53
N SER A 13 4.48 7.96 17.73
CA SER A 13 5.83 7.55 18.16
C SER A 13 6.00 6.05 18.37
N ASP A 14 4.90 5.29 18.50
CA ASP A 14 4.90 3.85 18.79
C ASP A 14 4.47 2.98 17.60
N PHE A 15 4.54 3.50 16.36
CA PHE A 15 4.24 2.68 15.18
C PHE A 15 5.22 1.51 15.08
N LYS A 16 4.67 0.29 15.02
CA LYS A 16 5.45 -0.93 14.79
C LYS A 16 4.92 -1.65 13.58
N SER A 17 5.78 -1.97 12.61
CA SER A 17 5.40 -2.85 11.50
C SER A 17 5.15 -4.28 12.00
N PRO A 18 4.21 -5.04 11.40
CA PRO A 18 4.09 -6.47 11.59
C PRO A 18 5.20 -7.24 10.87
N ILE A 19 5.98 -6.57 10.03
CA ILE A 19 7.07 -7.13 9.24
C ILE A 19 8.38 -6.80 9.96
N THR A 20 9.14 -7.81 10.31
CA THR A 20 10.37 -7.65 11.09
C THR A 20 11.66 -7.82 10.26
N ALA A 21 11.53 -8.23 9.01
CA ALA A 21 12.65 -8.70 8.20
C ALA A 21 13.38 -7.61 7.39
N GLY A 22 12.90 -6.36 7.40
CA GLY A 22 13.54 -5.27 6.65
C GLY A 22 13.37 -5.37 5.14
N THR A 23 14.45 -5.26 4.38
CA THR A 23 14.46 -5.31 2.91
C THR A 23 15.16 -6.59 2.44
N VAL A 24 14.59 -7.26 1.44
CA VAL A 24 15.20 -8.40 0.73
C VAL A 24 15.44 -7.99 -0.71
N THR A 25 16.67 -8.14 -1.19
CA THR A 25 17.08 -7.78 -2.56
C THR A 25 17.71 -9.00 -3.24
N ALA A 26 17.43 -9.18 -4.52
CA ALA A 26 18.08 -10.18 -5.35
C ALA A 26 19.59 -9.92 -5.47
N ALA A 27 20.38 -10.97 -5.71
CA ALA A 27 21.83 -10.86 -5.79
C ALA A 27 22.33 -9.96 -6.95
N ASP A 28 21.51 -9.81 -7.99
CA ASP A 28 21.78 -8.98 -9.18
C ASP A 28 21.02 -7.63 -9.14
N ASP A 29 20.48 -7.25 -7.99
CA ASP A 29 19.67 -6.04 -7.77
C ASP A 29 18.41 -5.96 -8.67
N SER A 30 18.04 -7.03 -9.35
CA SER A 30 16.93 -7.04 -10.31
C SER A 30 15.54 -6.96 -9.67
N VAL A 31 15.42 -7.25 -8.39
CA VAL A 31 14.17 -7.11 -7.63
C VAL A 31 14.44 -6.87 -6.15
N THR A 32 13.63 -6.02 -5.55
CA THR A 32 13.65 -5.72 -4.12
C THR A 32 12.24 -5.86 -3.54
N VAL A 33 12.14 -6.50 -2.36
CA VAL A 33 10.94 -6.54 -1.52
C VAL A 33 11.20 -5.74 -0.27
N ALA A 34 10.41 -4.71 -0.03
CA ALA A 34 10.58 -3.79 1.11
C ALA A 34 9.29 -3.64 1.92
N ASP A 35 9.44 -3.50 3.23
CA ASP A 35 8.35 -3.11 4.11
C ASP A 35 8.08 -1.60 3.99
N GLU A 36 6.91 -1.24 3.48
CA GLU A 36 6.40 0.13 3.44
C GLU A 36 5.18 0.32 4.37
N THR A 37 5.03 -0.52 5.38
CA THR A 37 3.90 -0.43 6.32
C THR A 37 3.85 0.92 7.05
N ALA A 38 4.98 1.56 7.29
CA ALA A 38 5.07 2.90 7.88
C ALA A 38 4.69 4.01 6.89
N THR A 39 3.54 3.86 6.22
CA THR A 39 2.93 4.81 5.30
C THR A 39 1.54 5.15 5.82
N ALA A 40 1.13 6.43 5.79
CA ALA A 40 -0.23 6.84 6.09
C ALA A 40 -1.22 6.24 5.08
N LYS A 41 -2.35 5.74 5.55
CA LYS A 41 -3.41 5.11 4.73
C LYS A 41 -4.76 5.67 5.14
N ILE A 42 -5.29 6.58 4.33
CA ILE A 42 -6.56 7.24 4.60
C ILE A 42 -7.59 6.78 3.57
N VAL A 43 -8.67 6.18 4.02
CA VAL A 43 -9.81 5.81 3.16
C VAL A 43 -10.82 6.95 3.19
N VAL A 44 -11.22 7.39 2.02
CA VAL A 44 -12.27 8.39 1.81
C VAL A 44 -13.38 7.76 0.99
N ARG A 45 -14.60 7.74 1.54
CA ARG A 45 -15.82 7.47 0.77
C ARG A 45 -16.59 8.75 0.60
N ALA A 46 -16.98 9.05 -0.62
CA ALA A 46 -17.67 10.28 -0.92
C ALA A 46 -18.68 10.08 -2.03
N ALA A 47 -19.92 10.49 -1.78
CA ALA A 47 -20.97 10.44 -2.81
C ALA A 47 -20.63 11.36 -3.99
N ALA A 48 -21.05 10.97 -5.18
CA ALA A 48 -20.91 11.81 -6.38
C ALA A 48 -21.50 13.21 -6.17
N GLY A 49 -20.78 14.23 -6.62
CA GLY A 49 -21.16 15.64 -6.48
C GLY A 49 -20.69 16.31 -5.17
N THR A 50 -20.08 15.58 -4.24
CA THR A 50 -19.43 16.20 -3.08
C THR A 50 -18.11 16.88 -3.46
N ALA A 51 -17.67 17.85 -2.64
CA ALA A 51 -16.39 18.52 -2.85
C ALA A 51 -15.23 17.51 -2.81
N ALA A 52 -15.24 16.58 -1.86
CA ALA A 52 -14.23 15.53 -1.75
C ALA A 52 -14.14 14.65 -3.01
N ALA A 53 -15.26 14.14 -3.53
CA ALA A 53 -15.27 13.36 -4.78
C ALA A 53 -14.75 14.15 -5.98
N THR A 54 -15.06 15.46 -6.02
CA THR A 54 -14.60 16.37 -7.07
C THR A 54 -13.11 16.64 -6.97
N GLU A 55 -12.57 16.77 -5.76
CA GLU A 55 -11.14 17.03 -5.52
C GLU A 55 -10.29 15.80 -5.82
N LEU A 56 -10.72 14.61 -5.38
CA LEU A 56 -9.95 13.38 -5.52
C LEU A 56 -9.80 12.98 -6.99
N ARG A 57 -10.83 13.05 -7.81
CA ARG A 57 -10.86 12.94 -9.30
C ARG A 57 -10.00 11.79 -9.90
N VAL A 58 -9.88 10.70 -9.21
CA VAL A 58 -9.19 9.49 -9.71
C VAL A 58 -10.26 8.45 -9.99
N GLY A 59 -10.24 7.87 -11.19
CA GLY A 59 -11.16 6.83 -11.60
C GLY A 59 -11.01 5.54 -10.81
N PHE A 60 -12.07 4.73 -10.75
CA PHE A 60 -11.96 3.38 -10.21
C PHE A 60 -10.95 2.55 -11.02
N GLY A 61 -10.03 1.90 -10.32
CA GLY A 61 -8.96 1.11 -10.94
C GLY A 61 -7.74 1.91 -11.35
N GLU A 62 -7.69 3.21 -11.02
CA GLU A 62 -6.59 4.10 -11.36
C GLU A 62 -5.94 4.70 -10.11
N SER A 63 -4.71 5.16 -10.25
CA SER A 63 -4.03 5.97 -9.24
C SER A 63 -3.38 7.21 -9.85
N ARG A 64 -3.14 8.19 -9.00
CA ARG A 64 -2.43 9.43 -9.36
C ARG A 64 -1.55 9.92 -8.23
N LEU A 65 -0.30 10.17 -8.55
CA LEU A 65 0.60 10.88 -7.64
C LEU A 65 0.35 12.39 -7.75
N ARG A 66 0.06 13.02 -6.61
CA ARG A 66 -0.09 14.48 -6.50
C ARG A 66 1.26 15.15 -6.35
N ALA A 67 1.32 16.46 -6.62
CA ALA A 67 2.54 17.26 -6.48
C ALA A 67 3.09 17.30 -5.03
N ASP A 68 2.24 17.10 -4.04
CA ASP A 68 2.61 17.04 -2.63
C ASP A 68 3.13 15.65 -2.19
N GLY A 69 3.26 14.70 -3.14
CA GLY A 69 3.69 13.33 -2.88
C GLY A 69 2.59 12.39 -2.38
N THR A 70 1.34 12.84 -2.29
CA THR A 70 0.21 11.97 -1.95
C THR A 70 -0.17 11.11 -3.15
N LEU A 71 -0.17 9.78 -2.99
CA LEU A 71 -0.70 8.85 -3.98
C LEU A 71 -2.19 8.61 -3.72
N VAL A 72 -3.04 9.00 -4.65
CA VAL A 72 -4.51 8.83 -4.58
C VAL A 72 -4.91 7.66 -5.46
N CYS A 73 -5.62 6.69 -4.91
CA CYS A 73 -6.03 5.46 -5.56
C CYS A 73 -7.54 5.31 -5.54
N GLY A 74 -8.18 5.16 -6.69
CA GLY A 74 -9.60 4.84 -6.82
C GLY A 74 -9.85 3.35 -6.57
N THR A 75 -10.11 2.96 -5.34
CA THR A 75 -10.27 1.56 -4.92
C THR A 75 -11.66 1.01 -5.19
N ARG A 76 -12.68 1.90 -5.23
CA ARG A 76 -14.06 1.61 -5.64
C ARG A 76 -14.66 2.84 -6.32
N PRO A 77 -15.84 2.74 -6.95
CA PRO A 77 -16.45 3.87 -7.66
C PRO A 77 -16.66 5.13 -6.81
N ASP A 78 -16.86 4.97 -5.50
CA ASP A 78 -17.13 6.02 -4.51
C ASP A 78 -16.14 6.03 -3.35
N GLU A 79 -15.00 5.30 -3.52
CA GLU A 79 -13.98 5.15 -2.47
C GLU A 79 -12.58 5.37 -3.02
N TRP A 80 -11.81 6.13 -2.30
CA TRP A 80 -10.39 6.37 -2.57
C TRP A 80 -9.55 6.00 -1.35
N THR A 81 -8.38 5.45 -1.61
CA THR A 81 -7.33 5.28 -0.59
C THR A 81 -6.18 6.23 -0.92
N LEU A 82 -5.79 7.03 0.06
CA LEU A 82 -4.71 7.99 -0.03
C LEU A 82 -3.51 7.48 0.75
N PHE A 83 -2.33 7.50 0.13
CA PHE A 83 -1.06 7.13 0.73
C PHE A 83 -0.13 8.33 0.79
N ALA A 84 0.54 8.54 1.94
CA ALA A 84 1.50 9.61 2.16
C ALA A 84 2.53 9.20 3.23
N GLY A 85 3.51 10.06 3.55
CA GLY A 85 4.37 9.84 4.70
C GLY A 85 3.57 9.66 5.99
N LEU A 86 4.04 8.79 6.88
CA LEU A 86 3.33 8.43 8.12
C LEU A 86 2.97 9.64 8.98
N GLU A 87 3.86 10.61 9.04
CA GLU A 87 3.72 11.87 9.79
C GLU A 87 2.57 12.74 9.30
N ARG A 88 2.15 12.54 8.04
CA ARG A 88 1.08 13.31 7.39
C ARG A 88 -0.33 12.74 7.61
N ALA A 89 -0.47 11.59 8.28
CA ALA A 89 -1.76 10.89 8.40
C ALA A 89 -2.86 11.79 8.95
N GLY A 90 -2.59 12.50 10.06
CA GLY A 90 -3.56 13.39 10.69
C GLY A 90 -3.90 14.63 9.84
N GLU A 91 -2.90 15.24 9.23
CA GLU A 91 -3.07 16.39 8.32
C GLU A 91 -3.89 15.98 7.08
N LEU A 92 -3.52 14.86 6.46
CA LEU A 92 -4.20 14.34 5.27
C LEU A 92 -5.67 14.01 5.55
N ALA A 93 -5.97 13.35 6.67
CA ALA A 93 -7.34 13.06 7.06
C ALA A 93 -8.16 14.34 7.33
N ALA A 94 -7.54 15.35 7.97
CA ALA A 94 -8.18 16.62 8.28
C ALA A 94 -8.37 17.55 7.07
N SER A 95 -7.60 17.34 5.99
CA SER A 95 -7.68 18.16 4.77
C SER A 95 -8.91 17.84 3.90
N ILE A 96 -9.55 16.69 4.10
CA ILE A 96 -10.69 16.26 3.29
C ILE A 96 -11.96 16.98 3.75
N ASP A 97 -12.66 17.62 2.81
CA ASP A 97 -13.98 18.22 3.07
C ASP A 97 -15.00 17.12 3.36
N THR A 98 -15.52 17.11 4.57
CA THR A 98 -16.53 16.14 5.04
C THR A 98 -17.96 16.63 4.86
N THR A 99 -18.19 17.71 4.12
CA THR A 99 -19.54 18.23 3.84
C THR A 99 -20.32 17.25 2.95
N GLY A 100 -21.53 16.94 3.35
CA GLY A 100 -22.42 16.01 2.65
C GLY A 100 -22.15 14.54 3.04
N PHE A 101 -22.34 13.62 2.10
CA PHE A 101 -22.18 12.20 2.34
C PHE A 101 -20.72 11.79 2.10
N VAL A 102 -19.87 12.15 3.07
CA VAL A 102 -18.43 11.89 3.05
C VAL A 102 -18.02 11.21 4.37
N SER A 103 -17.18 10.18 4.26
CA SER A 103 -16.57 9.48 5.39
C SER A 103 -15.07 9.41 5.19
N VAL A 104 -14.30 9.73 6.21
CA VAL A 104 -12.83 9.67 6.24
C VAL A 104 -12.41 8.74 7.37
N LEU A 105 -11.60 7.75 7.05
CA LEU A 105 -11.12 6.75 8.00
C LEU A 105 -9.60 6.58 7.88
N ASP A 106 -8.89 6.79 8.98
CA ASP A 106 -7.48 6.44 9.10
C ASP A 106 -7.34 4.94 9.40
N ILE A 107 -6.80 4.20 8.42
CA ILE A 107 -6.52 2.76 8.52
C ILE A 107 -5.03 2.45 8.58
N THR A 108 -4.19 3.44 8.84
CA THR A 108 -2.71 3.34 8.86
C THR A 108 -2.24 2.17 9.72
N HIS A 109 -2.80 2.01 10.90
CA HIS A 109 -2.44 0.93 11.83
C HIS A 109 -3.15 -0.40 11.55
N GLY A 110 -4.15 -0.42 10.68
CA GLY A 110 -4.94 -1.62 10.34
C GLY A 110 -4.38 -2.41 9.15
N ARG A 111 -3.48 -1.83 8.37
CA ARG A 111 -2.99 -2.41 7.13
C ARG A 111 -1.47 -2.52 7.10
N ALA A 112 -0.96 -3.66 6.64
CA ALA A 112 0.42 -3.80 6.19
C ALA A 112 0.56 -3.36 4.74
N MET A 113 1.74 -2.90 4.35
CA MET A 113 2.06 -2.52 2.98
C MET A 113 3.48 -2.97 2.62
N ILE A 114 3.59 -3.62 1.46
CA ILE A 114 4.84 -4.16 0.95
C ILE A 114 5.07 -3.59 -0.44
N ARG A 115 6.30 -3.21 -0.75
CA ARG A 115 6.71 -2.85 -2.10
C ARG A 115 7.54 -3.95 -2.72
N VAL A 116 7.22 -4.28 -3.97
CA VAL A 116 8.06 -5.13 -4.84
C VAL A 116 8.47 -4.27 -6.04
N SER A 117 9.76 -4.04 -6.23
CA SER A 117 10.26 -3.12 -7.26
C SER A 117 11.47 -3.69 -8.00
N GLY A 118 11.68 -3.22 -9.23
CA GLY A 118 12.78 -3.60 -10.11
C GLY A 118 12.32 -4.37 -11.36
N PRO A 119 13.20 -4.58 -12.34
CA PRO A 119 12.86 -5.17 -13.63
C PRO A 119 12.26 -6.58 -13.56
N LYS A 120 12.51 -7.32 -12.45
CA LYS A 120 11.93 -8.65 -12.23
C LYS A 120 10.75 -8.64 -11.24
N ALA A 121 10.23 -7.49 -10.84
CA ALA A 121 9.13 -7.39 -9.87
C ALA A 121 7.88 -8.17 -10.33
N ALA A 122 7.46 -8.02 -11.59
CA ALA A 122 6.35 -8.78 -12.15
C ALA A 122 6.61 -10.31 -12.10
N LYS A 123 7.84 -10.75 -12.37
CA LYS A 123 8.21 -12.17 -12.34
C LYS A 123 8.14 -12.78 -10.94
N VAL A 124 8.47 -12.02 -9.91
CA VAL A 124 8.28 -12.44 -8.52
C VAL A 124 6.80 -12.58 -8.21
N LEU A 125 5.99 -11.60 -8.61
CA LEU A 125 4.55 -11.60 -8.36
C LEU A 125 3.81 -12.70 -9.12
N GLU A 126 4.18 -13.01 -10.36
CA GLU A 126 3.60 -14.10 -11.16
C GLU A 126 3.65 -15.47 -10.45
N LYS A 127 4.57 -15.69 -9.51
CA LYS A 127 4.67 -16.93 -8.73
C LYS A 127 3.62 -17.07 -7.64
N VAL A 128 3.13 -15.95 -7.15
CA VAL A 128 2.24 -15.88 -5.98
C VAL A 128 0.91 -15.20 -6.27
N CYS A 129 0.76 -14.64 -7.48
CA CYS A 129 -0.44 -13.96 -7.95
C CYS A 129 -0.79 -14.45 -9.36
N ASN A 130 -2.09 -14.65 -9.64
CA ASN A 130 -2.58 -15.11 -10.94
C ASN A 130 -3.11 -13.98 -11.83
N VAL A 131 -2.78 -12.75 -11.52
CA VAL A 131 -3.13 -11.57 -12.33
C VAL A 131 -2.11 -11.41 -13.46
N ASP A 132 -2.57 -11.04 -14.64
CA ASP A 132 -1.70 -10.67 -15.75
C ASP A 132 -1.09 -9.30 -15.46
N LEU A 133 0.23 -9.28 -15.21
CA LEU A 133 1.00 -8.10 -14.85
C LEU A 133 1.74 -7.48 -16.06
N SER A 134 1.39 -7.89 -17.28
CA SER A 134 1.90 -7.25 -18.49
C SER A 134 1.49 -5.77 -18.55
N ASP A 135 2.28 -4.96 -19.25
CA ASP A 135 2.02 -3.52 -19.35
C ASP A 135 0.67 -3.18 -19.97
N ASP A 136 0.17 -4.04 -20.87
CA ASP A 136 -1.14 -3.87 -21.51
C ASP A 136 -2.31 -4.09 -20.54
N MET A 137 -2.17 -5.04 -19.61
CA MET A 137 -3.23 -5.41 -18.67
C MET A 137 -3.11 -4.70 -17.32
N THR A 138 -1.90 -4.38 -16.90
CA THR A 138 -1.60 -3.71 -15.65
C THR A 138 -0.63 -2.55 -15.92
N PRO A 139 -1.09 -1.47 -16.57
CA PRO A 139 -0.26 -0.29 -16.82
C PRO A 139 0.14 0.41 -15.52
N ASP A 140 1.16 1.28 -15.58
CA ASP A 140 1.49 2.17 -14.47
C ASP A 140 0.28 2.97 -14.02
N GLY A 141 0.04 3.03 -12.73
CA GLY A 141 -1.16 3.64 -12.14
C GLY A 141 -2.35 2.69 -11.97
N ALA A 142 -2.30 1.44 -12.42
CA ALA A 142 -3.38 0.47 -12.23
C ALA A 142 -3.58 0.11 -10.75
N VAL A 143 -4.84 0.01 -10.33
CA VAL A 143 -5.26 -0.34 -8.96
C VAL A 143 -6.36 -1.39 -9.01
N PHE A 144 -6.18 -2.49 -8.32
CA PHE A 144 -7.20 -3.55 -8.25
C PHE A 144 -7.03 -4.43 -7.01
N SER A 145 -8.07 -5.16 -6.66
CA SER A 145 -7.99 -6.19 -5.63
C SER A 145 -7.52 -7.51 -6.25
N ALA A 146 -6.55 -8.15 -5.61
CA ALA A 146 -5.97 -9.41 -6.06
C ALA A 146 -5.78 -10.38 -4.89
N SER A 147 -5.61 -11.67 -5.22
CA SER A 147 -5.10 -12.66 -4.27
C SER A 147 -3.60 -12.83 -4.49
N VAL A 148 -2.79 -12.43 -3.53
CA VAL A 148 -1.34 -12.63 -3.54
C VAL A 148 -0.97 -13.60 -2.43
N ALA A 149 -0.32 -14.72 -2.77
CA ALA A 149 -0.02 -15.81 -1.83
C ALA A 149 -1.25 -16.24 -0.99
N LYS A 150 -2.44 -16.30 -1.63
CA LYS A 150 -3.75 -16.60 -1.02
C LYS A 150 -4.27 -15.55 -0.02
N VAL A 151 -3.63 -14.39 0.08
CA VAL A 151 -4.10 -13.26 0.88
C VAL A 151 -4.81 -12.26 -0.03
N THR A 152 -6.00 -11.81 0.34
CA THR A 152 -6.70 -10.72 -0.35
C THR A 152 -5.97 -9.42 -0.10
N CYS A 153 -5.53 -8.75 -1.17
CA CYS A 153 -4.75 -7.53 -1.15
C CYS A 153 -5.34 -6.49 -2.10
N ASP A 154 -5.10 -5.23 -1.81
CA ASP A 154 -5.14 -4.18 -2.82
C ASP A 154 -3.74 -4.11 -3.44
N LEU A 155 -3.67 -4.24 -4.77
CA LEU A 155 -2.45 -4.20 -5.55
C LEU A 155 -2.45 -2.97 -6.44
N LEU A 156 -1.38 -2.21 -6.38
CA LEU A 156 -1.17 -1.00 -7.18
C LEU A 156 0.12 -1.14 -7.97
N ARG A 157 0.10 -0.80 -9.24
CA ARG A 157 1.33 -0.52 -9.98
C ARG A 157 1.64 0.96 -9.85
N ALA A 158 2.81 1.28 -9.32
CA ALA A 158 3.30 2.66 -9.13
C ALA A 158 4.81 2.67 -9.39
N ASP A 159 5.16 2.77 -10.69
CA ASP A 159 6.53 2.70 -11.17
C ASP A 159 7.40 3.79 -10.55
N ARG A 160 8.66 3.49 -10.27
CA ARG A 160 9.64 4.42 -9.70
C ARG A 160 10.91 4.42 -10.52
N ASP A 161 11.40 5.61 -10.82
CA ASP A 161 12.68 5.81 -11.54
C ASP A 161 12.74 5.07 -12.89
N GLY A 162 11.58 4.87 -13.54
CA GLY A 162 11.44 4.15 -14.79
C GLY A 162 11.41 2.62 -14.67
N GLU A 163 11.38 2.10 -13.45
CA GLU A 163 11.33 0.67 -13.17
C GLU A 163 9.96 0.23 -12.64
N PRO A 164 9.49 -0.99 -13.01
CA PRO A 164 8.25 -1.55 -12.48
C PRO A 164 8.25 -1.61 -10.97
N SER A 165 7.17 -1.14 -10.36
CA SER A 165 7.05 -1.11 -8.91
C SER A 165 5.60 -1.34 -8.50
N TYR A 166 5.39 -2.27 -7.57
CA TYR A 166 4.07 -2.67 -7.09
C TYR A 166 3.97 -2.45 -5.59
N LEU A 167 2.89 -1.79 -5.15
CA LEU A 167 2.49 -1.69 -3.75
C LEU A 167 1.40 -2.72 -3.48
N ILE A 168 1.55 -3.48 -2.41
CA ILE A 168 0.63 -4.54 -2.02
C ILE A 168 0.19 -4.25 -0.59
N SER A 169 -1.09 -3.94 -0.41
CA SER A 169 -1.67 -3.65 0.89
C SER A 169 -2.62 -4.76 1.32
N CYS A 170 -2.44 -5.30 2.52
CA CYS A 170 -3.29 -6.32 3.10
C CYS A 170 -3.66 -6.01 4.55
N GLU A 171 -4.56 -6.81 5.13
CA GLU A 171 -4.83 -6.75 6.56
C GLU A 171 -3.51 -6.93 7.35
N ARG A 172 -3.33 -6.13 8.39
CA ARG A 172 -2.09 -6.10 9.19
C ARG A 172 -1.63 -7.48 9.66
N SER A 173 -2.57 -8.33 10.06
CA SER A 173 -2.31 -9.67 10.58
C SER A 173 -1.64 -10.61 9.56
N PHE A 174 -1.82 -10.35 8.28
CA PHE A 174 -1.19 -11.14 7.20
C PHE A 174 0.14 -10.55 6.72
N GLY A 175 0.55 -9.37 7.21
CA GLY A 175 1.73 -8.66 6.71
C GLY A 175 3.02 -9.49 6.77
N GLY A 176 3.29 -10.13 7.89
CA GLY A 176 4.48 -10.98 8.05
C GLY A 176 4.48 -12.19 7.11
N TYR A 177 3.33 -12.88 7.00
CA TYR A 177 3.18 -14.03 6.10
C TYR A 177 3.35 -13.62 4.63
N LEU A 178 2.66 -12.55 4.21
CA LEU A 178 2.73 -12.08 2.82
C LEU A 178 4.14 -11.63 2.45
N TYR A 179 4.81 -10.92 3.37
CA TYR A 179 6.20 -10.53 3.16
C TYR A 179 7.12 -11.75 3.00
N ALA A 180 6.98 -12.76 3.86
CA ALA A 180 7.77 -13.98 3.76
C ALA A 180 7.55 -14.70 2.42
N ALA A 181 6.30 -14.78 1.94
CA ALA A 181 5.98 -15.41 0.66
C ALA A 181 6.60 -14.66 -0.53
N LEU A 182 6.58 -13.32 -0.50
CA LEU A 182 7.19 -12.49 -1.54
C LEU A 182 8.72 -12.59 -1.51
N ALA A 183 9.31 -12.57 -0.31
CA ALA A 183 10.75 -12.74 -0.14
C ALA A 183 11.22 -14.13 -0.61
N ASP A 184 10.47 -15.19 -0.28
CA ASP A 184 10.76 -16.55 -0.76
C ASP A 184 10.72 -16.63 -2.29
N ALA A 185 9.74 -15.98 -2.93
CA ALA A 185 9.65 -15.91 -4.38
C ALA A 185 10.87 -15.23 -5.05
N CYS A 186 11.59 -14.35 -4.31
CA CYS A 186 12.82 -13.70 -4.78
C CYS A 186 14.05 -14.61 -4.73
N THR A 187 14.01 -15.73 -4.02
CA THR A 187 15.18 -16.65 -3.90
C THR A 187 15.61 -17.22 -5.25
N GLU A 188 14.69 -17.38 -6.22
CA GLU A 188 15.03 -17.76 -7.59
C GLU A 188 15.99 -16.77 -8.28
N PHE A 189 15.96 -15.51 -7.84
CA PHE A 189 16.83 -14.45 -8.35
C PHE A 189 18.05 -14.23 -7.44
N GLY A 190 18.39 -15.24 -6.61
CA GLY A 190 19.57 -15.23 -5.74
C GLY A 190 19.41 -14.39 -4.48
N ALA A 191 18.19 -13.99 -4.09
CA ALA A 191 17.98 -13.32 -2.83
C ALA A 191 18.28 -14.25 -1.63
N THR A 192 18.92 -13.69 -0.62
CA THR A 192 19.17 -14.40 0.66
C THR A 192 18.12 -13.97 1.67
N LEU A 193 17.40 -14.93 2.23
CA LEU A 193 16.40 -14.66 3.25
C LEU A 193 17.07 -14.37 4.61
N PRO A 194 16.58 -13.37 5.37
CA PRO A 194 16.98 -13.18 6.76
C PRO A 194 16.71 -14.42 7.61
N ALA A 195 17.57 -14.67 8.60
CA ALA A 195 17.38 -15.79 9.51
C ALA A 195 16.01 -15.70 10.22
N GLY A 196 15.25 -16.80 10.19
CA GLY A 196 13.91 -16.88 10.77
C GLY A 196 12.78 -16.40 9.87
N LEU A 197 13.06 -15.90 8.67
CA LEU A 197 12.06 -15.62 7.66
C LEU A 197 11.85 -16.90 6.81
N GLY A 198 10.89 -17.71 7.19
CA GLY A 198 10.49 -18.92 6.46
C GLY A 198 8.98 -19.08 6.50
N ILE A 199 8.41 -19.61 5.40
CA ILE A 199 7.02 -20.07 5.38
C ILE A 199 7.02 -21.44 6.07
N HIS A 200 6.55 -21.50 7.31
CA HIS A 200 6.34 -22.76 8.05
C HIS A 200 4.90 -23.21 7.95
#